data_c2c2ba997f3c5876d5a8987bc0a19508
#
_entry.id   c2c2ba997f3c5876d5a8987bc0a19508
#
_cell.length_a   1.000
_cell.length_b   1.000
_cell.length_c   1.000
_cell.angle_alpha   90.00
_cell.angle_beta   90.00
_cell.angle_gamma   90.00
#
_symmetry.space_group_name_H-M   'P 1'
#
loop_
_entity.id
_entity.type
_entity.pdbx_description
1 polymer ?
#
loop_
_entity_poly.entity_id
_entity_poly.type
_entity_poly.pdbx_seq_one_letter_code
_entity_poly.pdbx_strand_id
1 'polypeptide(L)'
;MNKGKKYGLIFTLIIFVGIGLSINFLFEQMDSKLTSIVIDDDSIKIMNSTYNIEDITDVELLNKVILSGGSGSNTPNTNNGYYKVNGDNFKSKVCIYNKVSPFIRLTTKDLVIVFNEDNSDKTNEIYNELIELTR
;
A
#
# COMPACT_ATOMS: atom_id res chain seq x y z
N MET A 1 49.25 3.10 4.64
CA MET A 1 48.35 3.62 3.58
C MET A 1 48.65 5.10 3.37
N ASN A 2 48.86 5.51 2.14
CA ASN A 2 49.19 6.91 1.81
C ASN A 2 47.98 7.80 2.18
N LYS A 3 48.24 9.00 2.74
CA LYS A 3 47.18 9.92 3.21
C LYS A 3 46.12 10.17 2.14
N GLY A 4 46.52 10.34 0.87
CA GLY A 4 45.58 10.53 -0.25
C GLY A 4 44.61 9.35 -0.47
N LYS A 5 45.05 8.12 -0.31
CA LYS A 5 44.18 6.92 -0.44
C LYS A 5 43.18 6.83 0.70
N LYS A 6 43.56 7.27 1.91
CA LYS A 6 42.66 7.29 3.08
C LYS A 6 41.55 8.31 2.91
N TYR A 7 41.81 9.50 2.40
CA TYR A 7 40.82 10.51 2.15
C TYR A 7 39.87 10.12 0.99
N GLY A 8 40.40 9.48 -0.05
CA GLY A 8 39.59 8.94 -1.14
C GLY A 8 38.60 7.88 -0.67
N LEU A 9 39.04 6.97 0.20
CA LEU A 9 38.15 5.93 0.76
C LEU A 9 37.03 6.53 1.62
N ILE A 10 37.38 7.51 2.48
CA ILE A 10 36.39 8.20 3.33
C ILE A 10 35.38 8.97 2.48
N PHE A 11 35.82 9.66 1.44
CA PHE A 11 34.96 10.40 0.54
C PHE A 11 33.98 9.48 -0.22
N THR A 12 34.49 8.34 -0.71
CA THR A 12 33.64 7.33 -1.36
C THR A 12 32.59 6.78 -0.41
N LEU A 13 32.96 6.48 0.84
CA LEU A 13 32.02 5.99 1.86
C LEU A 13 30.90 6.99 2.15
N ILE A 14 31.24 8.28 2.26
CA ILE A 14 30.27 9.36 2.49
C ILE A 14 29.26 9.44 1.34
N ILE A 15 29.72 9.30 0.09
CA ILE A 15 28.85 9.32 -1.09
C ILE A 15 27.89 8.14 -1.05
N PHE A 16 28.35 6.92 -0.75
CA PHE A 16 27.47 5.74 -0.69
C PHE A 16 26.42 5.85 0.42
N VAL A 17 26.80 6.35 1.60
CA VAL A 17 25.86 6.59 2.70
C VAL A 17 24.83 7.65 2.31
N GLY A 18 25.25 8.75 1.68
CA GLY A 18 24.36 9.80 1.21
C GLY A 18 23.35 9.31 0.16
N ILE A 19 23.78 8.48 -0.79
CA ILE A 19 22.90 7.87 -1.79
C ILE A 19 21.90 6.92 -1.11
N GLY A 20 22.35 6.08 -0.18
CA GLY A 20 21.47 5.16 0.54
C GLY A 20 20.38 5.88 1.34
N LEU A 21 20.72 6.97 2.03
CA LEU A 21 19.76 7.80 2.77
C LEU A 21 18.76 8.50 1.82
N SER A 22 19.24 8.99 0.68
CA SER A 22 18.38 9.64 -0.31
C SER A 22 17.36 8.67 -0.94
N ILE A 23 17.78 7.43 -1.21
CA ILE A 23 16.90 6.39 -1.74
C ILE A 23 15.82 6.02 -0.72
N ASN A 24 16.18 5.82 0.56
CA ASN A 24 15.21 5.55 1.61
C ASN A 24 14.20 6.68 1.77
N PHE A 25 14.65 7.93 1.73
CA PHE A 25 13.77 9.10 1.80
C PHE A 25 12.78 9.15 0.61
N LEU A 26 13.25 8.82 -0.60
CA LEU A 26 12.38 8.75 -1.78
C LEU A 26 11.32 7.63 -1.65
N PHE A 27 11.70 6.46 -1.12
CA PHE A 27 10.75 5.38 -0.87
C PHE A 27 9.71 5.76 0.19
N GLU A 28 10.10 6.39 1.28
CA GLU A 28 9.16 6.90 2.30
C GLU A 28 8.18 7.93 1.70
N GLN A 29 8.66 8.82 0.84
CA GLN A 29 7.80 9.79 0.15
C GLN A 29 6.84 9.12 -0.84
N MET A 30 7.28 8.09 -1.53
CA MET A 30 6.43 7.31 -2.43
C MET A 30 5.36 6.54 -1.64
N ASP A 31 5.73 5.93 -0.53
CA ASP A 31 4.83 5.20 0.35
C ASP A 31 3.77 6.12 0.98
N SER A 32 4.13 7.33 1.38
CA SER A 32 3.19 8.31 1.94
C SER A 32 2.13 8.78 0.94
N LYS A 33 2.39 8.66 -0.36
CA LYS A 33 1.41 8.99 -1.41
C LYS A 33 0.41 7.88 -1.70
N LEU A 34 0.67 6.66 -1.23
CA LEU A 34 -0.22 5.52 -1.45
C LEU A 34 -1.48 5.58 -0.59
N THR A 35 -1.45 6.27 0.54
CA THR A 35 -2.54 6.28 1.50
C THR A 35 -3.32 7.59 1.51
N SER A 36 -4.09 7.79 0.48
CA SER A 36 -5.19 8.76 0.55
C SER A 36 -6.51 7.99 0.54
N ILE A 37 -6.98 7.59 1.72
CA ILE A 37 -8.30 6.99 1.90
C ILE A 37 -9.19 8.03 2.57
N VAL A 38 -10.28 8.37 1.91
CA VAL A 38 -11.30 9.30 2.42
C VAL A 38 -12.65 8.63 2.31
N ILE A 39 -13.39 8.59 3.41
CA ILE A 39 -14.75 8.06 3.48
C ILE A 39 -15.72 9.20 3.71
N ASP A 40 -16.72 9.29 2.87
CA ASP A 40 -17.90 10.14 3.01
C ASP A 40 -19.15 9.27 3.20
N ASP A 41 -20.28 9.86 3.47
CA ASP A 41 -21.53 9.13 3.73
C ASP A 41 -21.99 8.27 2.54
N ASP A 42 -21.62 8.63 1.32
CA ASP A 42 -22.06 7.98 0.08
C ASP A 42 -20.91 7.41 -0.77
N SER A 43 -19.67 7.65 -0.40
CA SER A 43 -18.50 7.20 -1.19
C SER A 43 -17.25 6.92 -0.37
N ILE A 44 -16.39 6.07 -0.90
CA ILE A 44 -15.02 5.89 -0.45
C ILE A 44 -14.07 6.23 -1.59
N LYS A 45 -13.10 7.08 -1.31
CA LYS A 45 -11.99 7.38 -2.21
C LYS A 45 -10.74 6.65 -1.74
N ILE A 46 -10.18 5.82 -2.61
CA ILE A 46 -8.92 5.11 -2.39
C ILE A 46 -7.93 5.59 -3.43
N MET A 47 -6.91 6.33 -3.01
CA MET A 47 -5.97 7.02 -3.90
C MET A 47 -6.72 7.98 -4.85
N ASN A 48 -6.72 7.68 -6.14
CA ASN A 48 -7.34 8.50 -7.19
C ASN A 48 -8.70 7.95 -7.67
N SER A 49 -9.19 6.88 -7.08
CA SER A 49 -10.44 6.23 -7.49
C SER A 49 -11.50 6.37 -6.41
N THR A 50 -12.69 6.74 -6.83
CA THR A 50 -13.87 6.88 -5.95
C THR A 50 -14.87 5.76 -6.24
N TYR A 51 -15.39 5.15 -5.18
CA TYR A 51 -16.36 4.07 -5.22
C TYR A 51 -17.60 4.46 -4.42
N ASN A 52 -18.79 4.24 -4.96
CA ASN A 52 -20.01 4.51 -4.24
C ASN A 52 -20.27 3.45 -3.16
N ILE A 53 -20.70 3.86 -1.99
CA ILE A 53 -21.02 2.95 -0.89
C ILE A 53 -22.16 1.97 -1.30
N GLU A 54 -23.14 2.43 -2.06
CA GLU A 54 -24.25 1.59 -2.56
C GLU A 54 -23.82 0.47 -3.52
N ASP A 55 -22.66 0.59 -4.16
CA ASP A 55 -22.12 -0.42 -5.07
C ASP A 55 -21.29 -1.49 -4.33
N ILE A 56 -21.03 -1.30 -3.06
CA ILE A 56 -20.27 -2.25 -2.23
C ILE A 56 -21.18 -3.42 -1.88
N THR A 57 -20.76 -4.62 -2.23
CA THR A 57 -21.50 -5.86 -1.95
C THR A 57 -20.92 -6.66 -0.80
N ASP A 58 -19.65 -6.46 -0.46
CA ASP A 58 -19.00 -7.12 0.66
C ASP A 58 -17.78 -6.35 1.16
N VAL A 59 -17.53 -6.42 2.46
CA VAL A 59 -16.36 -5.85 3.14
C VAL A 59 -15.77 -6.90 4.07
N GLU A 60 -14.54 -7.31 3.82
CA GLU A 60 -13.85 -8.37 4.54
C GLU A 60 -12.52 -7.88 5.11
N LEU A 61 -12.19 -8.30 6.32
CA LEU A 61 -10.89 -8.04 6.93
C LEU A 61 -9.98 -9.26 6.75
N LEU A 62 -8.83 -9.05 6.11
CA LEU A 62 -7.84 -10.08 5.87
C LEU A 62 -6.63 -9.89 6.78
N ASN A 63 -6.18 -10.95 7.41
CA ASN A 63 -4.95 -10.93 8.23
C ASN A 63 -3.68 -11.07 7.39
N LYS A 64 -3.82 -11.65 6.20
CA LYS A 64 -2.69 -11.95 5.31
C LYS A 64 -3.08 -11.74 3.86
N VAL A 65 -2.16 -11.19 3.07
CA VAL A 65 -2.29 -11.03 1.62
C VAL A 65 -1.07 -11.66 0.95
N ILE A 66 -1.32 -12.61 0.05
CA ILE A 66 -0.33 -13.22 -0.82
C ILE A 66 -0.69 -12.85 -2.26
N LEU A 67 0.23 -12.16 -2.93
CA LEU A 67 0.03 -11.68 -4.29
C LEU A 67 0.68 -12.63 -5.30
N SER A 68 0.01 -12.83 -6.44
CA SER A 68 0.51 -13.61 -7.57
C SER A 68 -0.08 -13.13 -8.89
N GLY A 69 0.54 -13.49 -9.98
CA GLY A 69 -0.02 -13.40 -11.34
C GLY A 69 -0.43 -12.01 -11.80
N GLY A 70 0.27 -10.97 -11.38
CA GLY A 70 -0.07 -9.61 -11.73
C GLY A 70 1.12 -8.70 -11.95
N SER A 71 0.85 -7.42 -12.08
CA SER A 71 1.86 -6.39 -12.27
C SER A 71 1.40 -5.03 -11.72
N GLY A 72 2.36 -4.19 -11.37
CA GLY A 72 2.10 -2.84 -10.89
C GLY A 72 3.36 -2.12 -10.48
N SER A 73 3.18 -0.98 -9.83
CA SER A 73 4.25 -0.18 -9.22
C SER A 73 4.50 -0.66 -7.79
N ASN A 74 5.65 -1.25 -7.55
CA ASN A 74 5.98 -1.84 -6.25
C ASN A 74 7.25 -1.21 -5.68
N THR A 75 7.24 -1.01 -4.37
CA THR A 75 8.44 -0.72 -3.57
C THR A 75 8.69 -1.90 -2.60
N PRO A 76 9.79 -1.92 -1.85
CA PRO A 76 9.99 -2.95 -0.82
C PRO A 76 8.87 -3.02 0.23
N ASN A 77 8.17 -1.93 0.47
CA ASN A 77 7.15 -1.81 1.51
C ASN A 77 5.71 -1.80 0.97
N THR A 78 5.50 -1.53 -0.31
CA THR A 78 4.18 -1.32 -0.90
C THR A 78 3.98 -2.10 -2.20
N ASN A 79 2.73 -2.47 -2.48
CA ASN A 79 2.30 -2.96 -3.78
C ASN A 79 1.08 -2.17 -4.26
N ASN A 80 1.15 -1.69 -5.50
CA ASN A 80 0.06 -0.99 -6.16
C ASN A 80 -0.09 -1.52 -7.58
N GLY A 81 -1.20 -2.16 -7.88
CA GLY A 81 -1.45 -2.74 -9.19
C GLY A 81 -2.61 -3.72 -9.19
N TYR A 82 -2.59 -4.66 -10.14
CA TYR A 82 -3.60 -5.69 -10.27
C TYR A 82 -2.95 -7.07 -10.08
N TYR A 83 -3.41 -7.81 -9.07
CA TYR A 83 -2.86 -9.09 -8.67
C TYR A 83 -3.95 -10.07 -8.29
N LYS A 84 -3.66 -11.36 -8.41
CA LYS A 84 -4.43 -12.39 -7.74
C LYS A 84 -4.07 -12.38 -6.25
N VAL A 85 -5.06 -12.39 -5.39
CA VAL A 85 -4.91 -12.31 -3.94
C VAL A 85 -5.32 -13.64 -3.32
N ASN A 86 -4.47 -14.19 -2.46
CA ASN A 86 -4.72 -15.41 -1.67
C ASN A 86 -5.23 -16.61 -2.51
N GLY A 87 -4.72 -16.78 -3.72
CA GLY A 87 -5.08 -17.89 -4.61
C GLY A 87 -6.38 -17.71 -5.41
N ASP A 88 -6.94 -16.50 -5.45
CA ASP A 88 -8.10 -16.19 -6.28
C ASP A 88 -7.82 -16.47 -7.77
N ASN A 89 -8.84 -16.82 -8.53
CA ASN A 89 -8.76 -17.01 -9.98
C ASN A 89 -8.98 -15.75 -10.81
N PHE A 90 -9.19 -14.61 -10.12
CA PHE A 90 -9.36 -13.28 -10.69
C PHE A 90 -8.34 -12.30 -10.09
N LYS A 91 -8.12 -11.17 -10.76
CA LYS A 91 -7.25 -10.10 -10.26
C LYS A 91 -8.05 -9.05 -9.51
N SER A 92 -7.54 -8.66 -8.35
CA SER A 92 -8.02 -7.53 -7.56
C SER A 92 -7.12 -6.32 -7.79
N LYS A 93 -7.70 -5.11 -7.65
CA LYS A 93 -6.91 -3.90 -7.52
C LYS A 93 -6.30 -3.86 -6.12
N VAL A 94 -4.98 -3.73 -6.05
CA VAL A 94 -4.23 -3.81 -4.80
C VAL A 94 -3.50 -2.50 -4.54
N CYS A 95 -3.69 -1.93 -3.35
CA CYS A 95 -3.01 -0.74 -2.86
C CYS A 95 -2.66 -0.97 -1.40
N ILE A 96 -1.54 -1.63 -1.12
CA ILE A 96 -1.21 -2.09 0.23
C ILE A 96 0.19 -1.70 0.68
N TYR A 97 0.32 -1.51 1.99
CA TYR A 97 1.56 -1.63 2.73
C TYR A 97 1.75 -3.09 3.11
N ASN A 98 2.76 -3.74 2.53
CA ASN A 98 2.94 -5.21 2.56
C ASN A 98 3.06 -5.79 3.97
N LYS A 99 3.64 -5.02 4.91
CA LYS A 99 4.03 -5.49 6.24
C LYS A 99 3.08 -5.02 7.34
N VAL A 100 1.99 -4.37 6.99
CA VAL A 100 1.06 -3.75 7.95
C VAL A 100 -0.31 -4.43 7.85
N SER A 101 -0.49 -5.52 8.57
CA SER A 101 -1.79 -6.16 8.73
C SER A 101 -2.69 -5.36 9.71
N PRO A 102 -4.02 -5.42 9.62
CA PRO A 102 -4.80 -6.18 8.63
C PRO A 102 -4.93 -5.45 7.29
N PHE A 103 -5.63 -6.11 6.36
CA PHE A 103 -5.98 -5.58 5.04
C PHE A 103 -7.49 -5.62 4.86
N ILE A 104 -8.05 -4.70 4.09
CA ILE A 104 -9.47 -4.66 3.76
C ILE A 104 -9.66 -5.15 2.34
N ARG A 105 -10.54 -6.13 2.15
CA ARG A 105 -11.05 -6.54 0.84
C ARG A 105 -12.42 -5.93 0.66
N LEU A 106 -12.55 -5.04 -0.30
CA LEU A 106 -13.78 -4.39 -0.68
C LEU A 106 -14.27 -4.98 -2.01
N THR A 107 -15.43 -5.59 -2.00
CA THR A 107 -16.06 -6.11 -3.22
C THR A 107 -17.15 -5.15 -3.66
N THR A 108 -17.07 -4.71 -4.91
CA THR A 108 -18.10 -3.93 -5.56
C THR A 108 -18.77 -4.73 -6.68
N LYS A 109 -19.79 -4.17 -7.32
CA LYS A 109 -20.44 -4.79 -8.48
C LYS A 109 -19.48 -5.09 -9.63
N ASP A 110 -18.41 -4.29 -9.78
CA ASP A 110 -17.53 -4.33 -10.95
C ASP A 110 -16.14 -4.89 -10.65
N LEU A 111 -15.64 -4.73 -9.43
CA LEU A 111 -14.28 -5.14 -9.09
C LEU A 111 -14.08 -5.39 -7.58
N VAL A 112 -12.95 -6.02 -7.26
CA VAL A 112 -12.46 -6.21 -5.89
C VAL A 112 -11.24 -5.34 -5.68
N ILE A 113 -11.21 -4.61 -4.56
CA ILE A 113 -10.07 -3.78 -4.14
C ILE A 113 -9.54 -4.34 -2.82
N VAL A 114 -8.22 -4.47 -2.70
CA VAL A 114 -7.55 -4.84 -1.46
C VAL A 114 -6.62 -3.69 -1.08
N PHE A 115 -6.82 -3.15 0.11
CA PHE A 115 -6.09 -1.98 0.57
C PHE A 115 -5.91 -1.99 2.09
N ASN A 116 -5.02 -1.17 2.58
CA ASN A 116 -4.85 -0.88 4.00
C ASN A 116 -4.23 0.51 4.19
N GLU A 117 -4.11 0.92 5.44
CA GLU A 117 -3.36 2.09 5.86
C GLU A 117 -1.95 1.71 6.34
N ASP A 118 -1.11 2.71 6.57
CA ASP A 118 0.25 2.53 7.12
C ASP A 118 0.29 2.12 8.60
N ASN A 119 -0.88 2.00 9.22
CA ASN A 119 -1.07 1.70 10.63
C ASN A 119 -2.27 0.77 10.81
N SER A 120 -2.11 -0.27 11.62
CA SER A 120 -3.15 -1.27 11.89
C SER A 120 -4.42 -0.65 12.48
N ASP A 121 -4.29 0.30 13.40
CA ASP A 121 -5.44 0.94 14.05
C ASP A 121 -6.27 1.75 13.05
N LYS A 122 -5.62 2.50 12.16
CA LYS A 122 -6.29 3.24 11.09
C LYS A 122 -7.04 2.30 10.13
N THR A 123 -6.45 1.19 9.77
CA THR A 123 -7.11 0.17 8.93
C THR A 123 -8.34 -0.40 9.60
N ASN A 124 -8.26 -0.71 10.89
CA ASN A 124 -9.42 -1.19 11.66
C ASN A 124 -10.53 -0.15 11.78
N GLU A 125 -10.18 1.12 11.98
CA GLU A 125 -11.16 2.24 12.01
C GLU A 125 -11.92 2.33 10.69
N ILE A 126 -11.22 2.31 9.57
CA ILE A 126 -11.81 2.34 8.22
C ILE A 126 -12.72 1.12 8.01
N TYR A 127 -12.28 -0.06 8.39
CA TYR A 127 -13.08 -1.28 8.29
C TYR A 127 -14.40 -1.15 9.07
N ASN A 128 -14.35 -0.69 10.31
CA ASN A 128 -15.53 -0.52 11.15
C ASN A 128 -16.50 0.51 10.57
N GLU A 129 -15.99 1.64 10.06
CA GLU A 129 -16.79 2.67 9.40
C GLU A 129 -17.47 2.12 8.14
N LEU A 130 -16.77 1.36 7.31
CA LEU A 130 -17.34 0.72 6.12
C LEU A 130 -18.42 -0.29 6.48
N ILE A 131 -18.24 -1.09 7.52
CA ILE A 131 -19.27 -2.03 8.00
C ILE A 131 -20.53 -1.29 8.43
N GLU A 132 -20.39 -0.15 9.09
CA GLU A 132 -21.56 0.67 9.49
C GLU A 132 -22.29 1.27 8.28
N LEU A 133 -21.56 1.78 7.30
CA LEU A 133 -22.12 2.41 6.10
C LEU A 133 -22.76 1.41 5.12
N THR A 134 -22.32 0.15 5.14
CA THR A 134 -22.80 -0.89 4.21
C THR A 134 -23.89 -1.81 4.79
N ARG A 135 -24.32 -1.55 6.00
CA ARG A 135 -25.40 -2.31 6.67
C ARG A 135 -26.78 -2.04 6.08
#